data_8a37102459658b1d31bdd708380dcfda
#
_entry.id   8a37102459658b1d31bdd708380dcfda
#
_cell.length_a   1.000
_cell.length_b   1.000
_cell.length_c   1.000
_cell.angle_alpha   90.00
_cell.angle_beta   90.00
_cell.angle_gamma   90.00
#
_symmetry.space_group_name_H-M   'P 1'
#
loop_
_entity.id
_entity.type
_entity.pdbx_description
1 polymer ?
#
loop_
_entity_poly.entity_id
_entity_poly.type
_entity_poly.pdbx_seq_one_letter_code
_entity_poly.pdbx_strand_id
1 'polypeptide(L)'
;LSTGEKQIVFRGSYLLRNSHNLRNGVILIDEPELSMHPKWQNRIMDYYRNLFTYDGVQTTQMFIATHSDYVLKSALRDPENVKVVLLQVKDGRTVEGPIEERVLPSIDSSEIDYLIFGMSTYEYHINLFGYYARLNECERIGVVDKTIHDSTVYDPGLDRKGRNGKTESLPVYVRNFIDHPEETIRSVDEALLGQSIRLLRALIQECQKSKIPEQSNE
;
A
#
# COMPACT_ATOMS: atom_id res chain seq x y z
N LEU A 1 -31.91 2.66 -11.16
CA LEU A 1 -30.54 2.16 -11.09
C LEU A 1 -29.57 3.22 -11.56
N SER A 2 -28.53 3.50 -10.80
CA SER A 2 -27.41 4.34 -11.22
C SER A 2 -26.61 3.68 -12.36
N THR A 3 -25.74 4.43 -13.02
CA THR A 3 -24.91 3.89 -14.11
C THR A 3 -24.05 2.72 -13.63
N GLY A 4 -23.46 2.82 -12.44
CA GLY A 4 -22.68 1.74 -11.84
C GLY A 4 -23.49 0.48 -11.52
N GLU A 5 -24.68 0.64 -10.93
CA GLU A 5 -25.60 -0.49 -10.68
C GLU A 5 -26.03 -1.20 -11.96
N LYS A 6 -26.33 -0.42 -13.01
CA LYS A 6 -26.65 -0.99 -14.32
C LYS A 6 -25.48 -1.80 -14.90
N GLN A 7 -24.26 -1.32 -14.75
CA GLN A 7 -23.06 -2.05 -15.21
C GLN A 7 -22.86 -3.35 -14.47
N ILE A 8 -23.00 -3.38 -13.13
CA ILE A 8 -22.88 -4.61 -12.32
C ILE A 8 -23.93 -5.63 -12.79
N VAL A 9 -25.19 -5.20 -12.89
CA VAL A 9 -26.28 -6.09 -13.31
C VAL A 9 -26.06 -6.59 -14.73
N PHE A 10 -25.67 -5.73 -15.68
CA PHE A 10 -25.47 -6.10 -17.06
C PHE A 10 -24.29 -7.08 -17.23
N ARG A 11 -23.11 -6.72 -16.68
CA ARG A 11 -21.92 -7.57 -16.72
C ARG A 11 -22.17 -8.90 -16.00
N GLY A 12 -22.79 -8.86 -14.82
CA GLY A 12 -23.12 -10.07 -14.05
C GLY A 12 -24.10 -10.99 -14.76
N SER A 13 -25.16 -10.43 -15.36
CA SER A 13 -26.13 -11.22 -16.12
C SER A 13 -25.50 -11.88 -17.35
N TYR A 14 -24.60 -11.16 -18.04
CA TYR A 14 -23.85 -11.72 -19.17
C TYR A 14 -22.94 -12.86 -18.75
N LEU A 15 -22.17 -12.67 -17.67
CA LEU A 15 -21.25 -13.67 -17.15
C LEU A 15 -22.00 -14.89 -16.63
N LEU A 16 -23.09 -14.72 -15.88
CA LEU A 16 -23.94 -15.82 -15.39
C LEU A 16 -24.55 -16.63 -16.53
N ARG A 17 -25.04 -15.95 -17.56
CA ARG A 17 -25.61 -16.63 -18.74
C ARG A 17 -24.59 -17.51 -19.46
N ASN A 18 -23.32 -17.14 -19.41
CA ASN A 18 -22.22 -17.85 -20.08
C ASN A 18 -21.38 -18.69 -19.12
N SER A 19 -21.73 -18.78 -17.83
CA SER A 19 -20.90 -19.38 -16.78
C SER A 19 -20.50 -20.83 -17.08
N HIS A 20 -21.40 -21.62 -17.66
CA HIS A 20 -21.09 -23.02 -18.04
C HIS A 20 -19.98 -23.12 -19.10
N ASN A 21 -19.94 -22.18 -20.04
CA ASN A 21 -18.93 -22.13 -21.10
C ASN A 21 -17.57 -21.58 -20.59
N LEU A 22 -17.58 -20.94 -19.43
CA LEU A 22 -16.40 -20.33 -18.82
C LEU A 22 -15.69 -21.23 -17.82
N ARG A 23 -16.22 -22.44 -17.54
CA ARG A 23 -15.52 -23.41 -16.71
C ARG A 23 -14.21 -23.81 -17.35
N ASN A 24 -13.12 -23.77 -16.57
CA ASN A 24 -11.74 -23.97 -17.01
C ASN A 24 -11.28 -23.00 -18.10
N GLY A 25 -11.97 -21.86 -18.20
CA GLY A 25 -11.66 -20.79 -19.14
C GLY A 25 -10.85 -19.67 -18.49
N VAL A 26 -10.57 -18.65 -19.32
CA VAL A 26 -9.90 -17.41 -18.94
C VAL A 26 -10.83 -16.24 -19.18
N ILE A 27 -10.91 -15.33 -18.21
CA ILE A 27 -11.69 -14.08 -18.33
C ILE A 27 -10.73 -12.91 -18.21
N LEU A 28 -10.87 -11.97 -19.13
CA LEU A 28 -10.17 -10.69 -19.11
C LEU A 28 -11.17 -9.60 -18.75
N ILE A 29 -10.89 -8.85 -17.69
CA ILE A 29 -11.76 -7.78 -17.19
C ILE A 29 -10.92 -6.51 -17.12
N ASP A 30 -11.34 -5.49 -17.86
CA ASP A 30 -10.71 -4.19 -17.88
C ASP A 30 -11.57 -3.20 -17.09
N GLU A 31 -10.95 -2.50 -16.15
CA GLU A 31 -11.55 -1.50 -15.25
C GLU A 31 -12.94 -1.92 -14.72
N PRO A 32 -13.03 -3.02 -13.93
CA PRO A 32 -14.32 -3.48 -13.43
C PRO A 32 -15.04 -2.47 -12.55
N GLU A 33 -14.29 -1.58 -11.94
CA GLU A 33 -14.74 -0.53 -11.01
C GLU A 33 -15.32 0.71 -11.68
N LEU A 34 -15.19 0.85 -12.99
CA LEU A 34 -15.59 2.05 -13.71
C LEU A 34 -17.05 2.45 -13.40
N SER A 35 -17.24 3.70 -12.98
CA SER A 35 -18.53 4.27 -12.58
C SER A 35 -19.18 3.63 -11.33
N MET A 36 -18.43 2.85 -10.54
CA MET A 36 -18.92 2.23 -9.31
C MET A 36 -18.65 3.09 -8.08
N HIS A 37 -19.58 3.06 -7.13
CA HIS A 37 -19.35 3.65 -5.82
C HIS A 37 -18.25 2.87 -5.06
N PRO A 38 -17.35 3.50 -4.27
CA PRO A 38 -16.25 2.87 -3.56
C PRO A 38 -16.63 1.62 -2.74
N LYS A 39 -17.82 1.60 -2.13
CA LYS A 39 -18.34 0.42 -1.41
C LYS A 39 -18.47 -0.82 -2.30
N TRP A 40 -18.78 -0.64 -3.58
CA TRP A 40 -18.90 -1.72 -4.56
C TRP A 40 -17.52 -2.12 -5.09
N GLN A 41 -16.64 -1.16 -5.31
CA GLN A 41 -15.26 -1.43 -5.71
C GLN A 41 -14.54 -2.34 -4.72
N ASN A 42 -14.72 -2.12 -3.41
CA ASN A 42 -14.18 -2.97 -2.34
C ASN A 42 -14.70 -4.43 -2.33
N ARG A 43 -15.78 -4.73 -3.05
CA ARG A 43 -16.42 -6.06 -3.11
C ARG A 43 -16.33 -6.70 -4.48
N ILE A 44 -15.77 -6.01 -5.45
CA ILE A 44 -15.82 -6.45 -6.85
C ILE A 44 -15.06 -7.75 -7.06
N MET A 45 -13.94 -7.95 -6.36
CA MET A 45 -13.17 -9.19 -6.41
C MET A 45 -13.96 -10.38 -5.87
N ASP A 46 -14.60 -10.21 -4.71
CA ASP A 46 -15.44 -11.24 -4.11
C ASP A 46 -16.65 -11.56 -5.01
N TYR A 47 -17.23 -10.54 -5.62
CA TYR A 47 -18.32 -10.69 -6.57
C TYR A 47 -17.92 -11.58 -7.75
N TYR A 48 -16.81 -11.27 -8.43
CA TYR A 48 -16.35 -12.07 -9.57
C TYR A 48 -15.93 -13.49 -9.15
N ARG A 49 -15.25 -13.61 -8.01
CA ARG A 49 -14.87 -14.92 -7.48
C ARG A 49 -16.09 -15.80 -7.25
N ASN A 50 -17.12 -15.29 -6.58
CA ASN A 50 -18.34 -16.03 -6.27
C ASN A 50 -19.11 -16.46 -7.53
N LEU A 51 -19.03 -15.69 -8.63
CA LEU A 51 -19.65 -16.09 -9.89
C LEU A 51 -19.05 -17.35 -10.52
N PHE A 52 -17.80 -17.67 -10.23
CA PHE A 52 -17.03 -18.75 -10.85
C PHE A 52 -16.51 -19.80 -9.86
N THR A 53 -17.06 -19.79 -8.64
CA THR A 53 -16.78 -20.81 -7.64
C THR A 53 -17.94 -21.80 -7.61
N TYR A 54 -17.64 -23.08 -7.81
CA TYR A 54 -18.60 -24.19 -7.73
C TYR A 54 -18.10 -25.20 -6.68
N ASP A 55 -18.95 -25.56 -5.75
CA ASP A 55 -18.61 -26.48 -4.65
C ASP A 55 -17.31 -26.10 -3.93
N GLY A 56 -17.09 -24.79 -3.73
CA GLY A 56 -15.89 -24.27 -3.07
C GLY A 56 -14.63 -24.19 -3.94
N VAL A 57 -14.71 -24.59 -5.21
CA VAL A 57 -13.57 -24.58 -6.14
C VAL A 57 -13.75 -23.49 -7.19
N GLN A 58 -12.75 -22.62 -7.33
CA GLN A 58 -12.71 -21.65 -8.41
C GLN A 58 -12.34 -22.37 -9.72
N THR A 59 -13.21 -22.25 -10.72
CA THR A 59 -13.07 -23.00 -11.98
C THR A 59 -12.56 -22.14 -13.15
N THR A 60 -12.35 -20.84 -12.94
CA THR A 60 -12.02 -19.89 -14.01
C THR A 60 -10.83 -19.04 -13.59
N GLN A 61 -9.86 -18.88 -14.46
CA GLN A 61 -8.77 -17.92 -14.27
C GLN A 61 -9.22 -16.53 -14.69
N MET A 62 -8.95 -15.52 -13.84
CA MET A 62 -9.33 -14.13 -14.12
C MET A 62 -8.09 -13.25 -14.19
N PHE A 63 -8.02 -12.41 -15.23
CA PHE A 63 -7.07 -11.31 -15.32
C PHE A 63 -7.85 -10.01 -15.24
N ILE A 64 -7.52 -9.18 -14.27
CA ILE A 64 -8.22 -7.93 -14.00
C ILE A 64 -7.21 -6.79 -14.12
N ALA A 65 -7.44 -5.88 -15.07
CA ALA A 65 -6.70 -4.63 -15.14
C ALA A 65 -7.48 -3.55 -14.39
N THR A 66 -6.81 -2.81 -13.51
CA THR A 66 -7.44 -1.79 -12.67
C THR A 66 -6.47 -0.69 -12.29
N HIS A 67 -7.00 0.51 -12.09
CA HIS A 67 -6.31 1.66 -11.48
C HIS A 67 -6.88 1.99 -10.08
N SER A 68 -7.78 1.16 -9.53
CA SER A 68 -8.43 1.41 -8.24
C SER A 68 -7.66 0.78 -7.08
N ASP A 69 -7.30 1.62 -6.10
CA ASP A 69 -6.77 1.19 -4.80
C ASP A 69 -7.75 0.29 -4.05
N TYR A 70 -9.06 0.54 -4.16
CA TYR A 70 -10.12 -0.28 -3.56
C TYR A 70 -10.14 -1.71 -4.11
N VAL A 71 -9.96 -1.86 -5.42
CA VAL A 71 -9.88 -3.19 -6.06
C VAL A 71 -8.62 -3.90 -5.62
N LEU A 72 -7.48 -3.22 -5.61
CA LEU A 72 -6.20 -3.78 -5.15
C LEU A 72 -6.25 -4.20 -3.69
N LYS A 73 -6.84 -3.39 -2.81
CA LYS A 73 -7.07 -3.77 -1.41
C LYS A 73 -7.89 -5.04 -1.28
N SER A 74 -8.96 -5.16 -2.07
CA SER A 74 -9.79 -6.36 -2.07
C SER A 74 -9.00 -7.58 -2.56
N ALA A 75 -8.17 -7.40 -3.58
CA ALA A 75 -7.29 -8.44 -4.12
C ALA A 75 -6.25 -8.94 -3.09
N LEU A 76 -5.59 -8.02 -2.40
CA LEU A 76 -4.53 -8.32 -1.44
C LEU A 76 -5.02 -9.00 -0.14
N ARG A 77 -6.34 -9.08 0.09
CA ARG A 77 -6.90 -9.88 1.20
C ARG A 77 -6.75 -11.38 1.01
N ASP A 78 -6.48 -11.80 -0.21
CA ASP A 78 -6.32 -13.21 -0.57
C ASP A 78 -5.02 -13.44 -1.35
N PRO A 79 -3.85 -13.25 -0.70
CA PRO A 79 -2.55 -13.34 -1.35
C PRO A 79 -2.20 -14.74 -1.85
N GLU A 80 -2.87 -15.77 -1.35
CA GLU A 80 -2.64 -17.15 -1.78
C GLU A 80 -3.24 -17.44 -3.17
N ASN A 81 -4.34 -16.75 -3.51
CA ASN A 81 -5.08 -16.97 -4.76
C ASN A 81 -4.96 -15.81 -5.75
N VAL A 82 -4.38 -14.68 -5.34
CA VAL A 82 -4.28 -13.47 -6.17
C VAL A 82 -2.82 -13.04 -6.32
N LYS A 83 -2.36 -12.96 -7.56
CA LYS A 83 -1.08 -12.34 -7.90
C LYS A 83 -1.33 -10.92 -8.43
N VAL A 84 -0.70 -9.94 -7.81
CA VAL A 84 -0.65 -8.56 -8.34
C VAL A 84 0.55 -8.42 -9.25
N VAL A 85 0.35 -7.83 -10.43
CA VAL A 85 1.40 -7.52 -11.41
C VAL A 85 1.35 -6.02 -11.68
N LEU A 86 2.44 -5.32 -11.37
CA LEU A 86 2.58 -3.90 -11.68
C LEU A 86 3.10 -3.74 -13.10
N LEU A 87 2.35 -3.05 -13.95
CA LEU A 87 2.78 -2.70 -15.30
C LEU A 87 3.27 -1.25 -15.34
N GLN A 88 4.48 -1.05 -15.85
CA GLN A 88 5.10 0.27 -15.98
C GLN A 88 5.56 0.50 -17.42
N VAL A 89 5.58 1.76 -17.85
CA VAL A 89 6.18 2.14 -19.14
C VAL A 89 7.64 2.51 -18.90
N LYS A 90 8.55 1.74 -19.50
CA LYS A 90 9.98 2.02 -19.48
C LYS A 90 10.49 2.03 -20.94
N ASP A 91 11.13 3.12 -21.32
CA ASP A 91 11.67 3.31 -22.68
C ASP A 91 10.62 3.08 -23.78
N GLY A 92 9.37 3.54 -23.56
CA GLY A 92 8.25 3.40 -24.49
C GLY A 92 7.67 1.97 -24.61
N ARG A 93 8.08 1.05 -23.72
CA ARG A 93 7.57 -0.33 -23.66
C ARG A 93 6.91 -0.60 -22.32
N THR A 94 5.82 -1.34 -22.34
CA THR A 94 5.20 -1.85 -21.11
C THR A 94 6.01 -3.02 -20.59
N VAL A 95 6.45 -2.93 -19.34
CA VAL A 95 7.24 -3.96 -18.63
C VAL A 95 6.60 -4.24 -17.28
N GLU A 96 6.85 -5.43 -16.74
CA GLU A 96 6.53 -5.73 -15.33
C GLU A 96 7.49 -4.94 -14.45
N GLY A 97 6.92 -4.12 -13.56
CA GLY A 97 7.67 -3.35 -12.57
C GLY A 97 7.87 -4.14 -11.27
N PRO A 98 8.96 -3.90 -10.54
CA PRO A 98 9.11 -4.46 -9.21
C PRO A 98 8.09 -3.82 -8.26
N ILE A 99 7.51 -4.62 -7.39
CA ILE A 99 6.74 -4.16 -6.24
C ILE A 99 7.64 -4.32 -5.02
N GLU A 100 7.94 -3.22 -4.33
CA GLU A 100 8.69 -3.27 -3.08
C GLU A 100 7.92 -4.06 -2.02
N GLU A 101 8.65 -4.73 -1.13
CA GLU A 101 8.04 -5.46 -0.02
C GLU A 101 7.26 -4.52 0.91
N ARG A 102 6.14 -5.01 1.38
CA ARG A 102 5.34 -4.34 2.42
C ARG A 102 6.11 -4.34 3.73
N VAL A 103 5.97 -3.24 4.48
CA VAL A 103 6.59 -3.11 5.80
C VAL A 103 5.56 -3.04 6.93
N LEU A 104 4.32 -2.61 6.64
CA LEU A 104 3.25 -2.58 7.64
C LEU A 104 2.68 -3.99 7.88
N PRO A 105 2.24 -4.29 9.13
CA PRO A 105 1.76 -5.62 9.52
C PRO A 105 0.40 -5.99 8.90
N SER A 106 -0.38 -5.00 8.49
CA SER A 106 -1.70 -5.18 7.89
C SER A 106 -1.77 -4.46 6.54
N ILE A 107 -2.73 -4.85 5.71
CA ILE A 107 -2.99 -4.19 4.44
C ILE A 107 -3.52 -2.78 4.72
N ASP A 108 -2.76 -1.79 4.27
CA ASP A 108 -3.08 -0.38 4.43
C ASP A 108 -3.18 0.31 3.06
N SER A 109 -4.18 1.23 2.90
CA SER A 109 -4.36 1.94 1.64
C SER A 109 -3.17 2.78 1.27
N SER A 110 -2.67 3.51 2.25
CA SER A 110 -1.60 4.46 2.02
C SER A 110 -0.30 3.77 1.63
N GLU A 111 -0.08 2.52 2.11
CA GLU A 111 1.03 1.68 1.66
C GLU A 111 0.84 1.20 0.22
N ILE A 112 -0.39 0.84 -0.17
CA ILE A 112 -0.72 0.48 -1.55
C ILE A 112 -0.51 1.68 -2.49
N ASP A 113 -0.97 2.85 -2.10
CA ASP A 113 -0.79 4.09 -2.85
C ASP A 113 0.69 4.37 -3.11
N TYR A 114 1.53 4.13 -2.11
CA TYR A 114 2.98 4.27 -2.25
C TYR A 114 3.60 3.20 -3.16
N LEU A 115 3.30 1.92 -2.90
CA LEU A 115 3.95 0.79 -3.57
C LEU A 115 3.54 0.64 -5.05
N ILE A 116 2.28 0.93 -5.36
CA ILE A 116 1.70 0.69 -6.68
C ILE A 116 1.62 1.98 -7.50
N PHE A 117 1.18 3.08 -6.87
CA PHE A 117 0.96 4.34 -7.57
C PHE A 117 2.11 5.35 -7.39
N GLY A 118 3.12 5.02 -6.57
CA GLY A 118 4.27 5.90 -6.29
C GLY A 118 3.90 7.16 -5.50
N MET A 119 2.74 7.16 -4.82
CA MET A 119 2.22 8.33 -4.12
C MET A 119 2.74 8.41 -2.69
N SER A 120 3.50 9.44 -2.38
CA SER A 120 3.92 9.76 -1.00
C SER A 120 2.82 10.54 -0.30
N THR A 121 2.20 9.94 0.74
CA THR A 121 1.11 10.58 1.49
C THR A 121 1.50 10.82 2.94
N TYR A 122 0.92 11.85 3.56
CA TYR A 122 1.08 12.11 4.99
C TYR A 122 0.53 10.96 5.84
N GLU A 123 -0.57 10.34 5.41
CA GLU A 123 -1.17 9.19 6.07
C GLU A 123 -0.17 8.03 6.14
N TYR A 124 0.50 7.71 5.04
CA TYR A 124 1.50 6.65 5.01
C TYR A 124 2.68 6.97 5.94
N HIS A 125 3.14 8.21 5.93
CA HIS A 125 4.20 8.65 6.82
C HIS A 125 3.83 8.45 8.30
N ILE A 126 2.63 8.85 8.72
CA ILE A 126 2.14 8.68 10.11
C ILE A 126 2.00 7.20 10.48
N ASN A 127 1.49 6.37 9.57
CA ASN A 127 1.35 4.93 9.78
C ASN A 127 2.71 4.26 9.98
N LEU A 128 3.71 4.60 9.15
CA LEU A 128 5.08 4.11 9.29
C LEU A 128 5.73 4.59 10.60
N PHE A 129 5.59 5.88 10.92
CA PHE A 129 6.15 6.45 12.15
C PHE A 129 5.57 5.78 13.39
N GLY A 130 4.26 5.61 13.45
CA GLY A 130 3.58 4.93 14.55
C GLY A 130 3.98 3.46 14.65
N TYR A 131 4.18 2.78 13.53
CA TYR A 131 4.64 1.39 13.53
C TYR A 131 6.11 1.27 13.98
N TYR A 132 6.99 2.14 13.51
CA TYR A 132 8.37 2.20 13.97
C TYR A 132 8.49 2.46 15.48
N ALA A 133 7.70 3.41 15.99
CA ALA A 133 7.64 3.69 17.44
C ALA A 133 7.21 2.45 18.25
N ARG A 134 6.21 1.71 17.78
CA ARG A 134 5.76 0.45 18.43
C ARG A 134 6.80 -0.65 18.38
N LEU A 135 7.49 -0.81 17.25
CA LEU A 135 8.56 -1.81 17.12
C LEU A 135 9.69 -1.60 18.13
N ASN A 136 9.94 -0.34 18.49
CA ASN A 136 11.01 0.06 19.43
C ASN A 136 10.48 0.40 20.82
N GLU A 137 9.21 0.11 21.12
CA GLU A 137 8.57 0.36 22.42
C GLU A 137 8.70 1.83 22.89
N CYS A 138 8.68 2.76 21.93
CA CYS A 138 8.85 4.19 22.18
C CYS A 138 7.51 4.87 22.46
N GLU A 139 7.28 5.33 23.69
CA GLU A 139 6.06 6.04 24.08
C GLU A 139 6.09 7.56 23.80
N ARG A 140 7.29 8.14 23.63
CA ARG A 140 7.48 9.58 23.49
C ARG A 140 8.27 9.90 22.24
N ILE A 141 7.90 10.97 21.54
CA ILE A 141 8.56 11.41 20.30
C ILE A 141 10.06 11.63 20.49
N GLY A 142 10.47 12.20 21.62
CA GLY A 142 11.89 12.42 21.89
C GLY A 142 12.70 11.12 22.05
N VAL A 143 12.06 10.03 22.45
CA VAL A 143 12.67 8.69 22.48
C VAL A 143 12.76 8.15 21.05
N VAL A 144 11.70 8.29 20.25
CA VAL A 144 11.72 7.91 18.82
C VAL A 144 12.83 8.64 18.09
N ASP A 145 12.97 9.95 18.30
CA ASP A 145 14.02 10.78 17.70
C ASP A 145 15.41 10.28 18.01
N LYS A 146 15.65 9.95 19.28
CA LYS A 146 16.92 9.36 19.73
C LYS A 146 17.16 8.00 19.08
N THR A 147 16.16 7.12 19.07
CA THR A 147 16.26 5.78 18.47
C THR A 147 16.57 5.85 16.97
N ILE A 148 16.01 6.85 16.27
CA ILE A 148 16.32 7.09 14.85
C ILE A 148 17.79 7.47 14.70
N HIS A 149 18.32 8.40 15.52
CA HIS A 149 19.73 8.82 15.48
C HIS A 149 20.71 7.70 15.87
N ASP A 150 20.29 6.77 16.72
CA ASP A 150 21.10 5.62 17.12
C ASP A 150 21.13 4.49 16.05
N SER A 151 20.27 4.56 15.01
CA SER A 151 20.21 3.57 13.94
C SER A 151 21.37 3.74 12.95
N THR A 152 21.89 2.63 12.45
CA THR A 152 22.96 2.60 11.43
C THR A 152 22.49 3.06 10.04
N VAL A 153 21.18 3.04 9.80
CA VAL A 153 20.56 3.46 8.54
C VAL A 153 20.40 4.99 8.46
N TYR A 154 20.37 5.66 9.61
CA TYR A 154 20.12 7.10 9.64
C TYR A 154 21.38 7.93 9.35
N ASP A 155 21.24 8.88 8.44
CA ASP A 155 22.26 9.90 8.16
C ASP A 155 21.90 11.22 8.89
N PRO A 156 22.69 11.65 9.90
CA PRO A 156 22.47 12.93 10.60
C PRO A 156 22.50 14.16 9.69
N GLY A 157 23.06 14.05 8.49
CA GLY A 157 22.99 15.12 7.47
C GLY A 157 21.56 15.44 7.02
N LEU A 158 20.60 14.57 7.32
CA LEU A 158 19.18 14.75 7.07
C LEU A 158 18.44 15.53 8.15
N ASP A 159 19.10 15.85 9.26
CA ASP A 159 18.50 16.60 10.36
C ASP A 159 17.95 17.96 9.90
N ARG A 160 16.86 18.36 10.55
CA ARG A 160 16.17 19.63 10.31
C ARG A 160 16.01 20.41 11.62
N LYS A 161 16.01 21.73 11.51
CA LYS A 161 15.73 22.61 12.64
C LYS A 161 14.22 22.73 12.85
N GLY A 162 13.75 22.21 13.97
CA GLY A 162 12.37 22.32 14.41
C GLY A 162 12.14 23.54 15.32
N ARG A 163 11.13 23.45 16.18
CA ARG A 163 10.74 24.51 17.12
C ARG A 163 11.89 24.86 18.08
N ASN A 164 12.07 26.14 18.34
CA ASN A 164 13.11 26.69 19.21
C ASN A 164 14.55 26.35 18.77
N GLY A 165 14.76 26.07 17.48
CA GLY A 165 16.07 25.71 16.94
C GLY A 165 16.56 24.33 17.34
N LYS A 166 15.72 23.51 17.97
CA LYS A 166 16.05 22.12 18.29
C LYS A 166 16.26 21.32 17.00
N THR A 167 17.32 20.56 16.94
CA THR A 167 17.58 19.63 15.84
C THR A 167 16.68 18.40 16.01
N GLU A 168 16.00 18.05 14.93
CA GLU A 168 15.09 16.88 14.86
C GLU A 168 15.53 16.00 13.69
N SER A 169 15.44 14.70 13.83
CA SER A 169 15.58 13.78 12.71
C SER A 169 14.51 14.05 11.64
N LEU A 170 14.80 13.76 10.38
CA LEU A 170 13.87 14.03 9.28
C LEU A 170 12.48 13.42 9.52
N PRO A 171 12.31 12.16 9.98
CA PRO A 171 10.98 11.61 10.26
C PRO A 171 10.22 12.36 11.36
N VAL A 172 10.92 12.80 12.42
CA VAL A 172 10.30 13.57 13.51
C VAL A 172 9.92 14.96 13.04
N TYR A 173 10.77 15.62 12.23
CA TYR A 173 10.47 16.92 11.64
C TYR A 173 9.19 16.87 10.77
N VAL A 174 9.08 15.89 9.88
CA VAL A 174 7.90 15.70 9.01
C VAL A 174 6.66 15.37 9.84
N ARG A 175 6.76 14.48 10.82
CA ARG A 175 5.67 14.14 11.72
C ARG A 175 5.17 15.37 12.50
N ASN A 176 6.06 16.20 13.03
CA ASN A 176 5.70 17.40 13.75
C ASN A 176 5.07 18.47 12.83
N PHE A 177 5.46 18.54 11.55
CA PHE A 177 4.78 19.37 10.56
C PHE A 177 3.34 18.93 10.33
N ILE A 178 3.10 17.63 10.26
CA ILE A 178 1.74 17.07 10.04
C ILE A 178 0.83 17.35 11.24
N ASP A 179 1.35 17.23 12.45
CA ASP A 179 0.57 17.44 13.68
C ASP A 179 0.29 18.93 13.98
N HIS A 180 1.16 19.82 13.49
CA HIS A 180 1.10 21.26 13.74
C HIS A 180 1.21 22.06 12.43
N PRO A 181 0.24 21.91 11.52
CA PRO A 181 0.30 22.55 10.19
C PRO A 181 0.23 24.08 10.26
N GLU A 182 -0.24 24.64 11.38
CA GLU A 182 -0.29 26.09 11.64
C GLU A 182 1.09 26.70 11.95
N GLU A 183 2.09 25.88 12.26
CA GLU A 183 3.45 26.35 12.52
C GLU A 183 4.18 26.70 11.22
N THR A 184 4.44 27.98 10.99
CA THR A 184 5.14 28.48 9.77
C THR A 184 6.65 28.16 9.74
N ILE A 185 7.18 27.57 10.81
CA ILE A 185 8.61 27.28 10.96
C ILE A 185 9.04 26.09 10.12
N ARG A 186 8.11 25.15 9.84
CA ARG A 186 8.37 23.94 9.06
C ARG A 186 7.78 24.06 7.67
N SER A 187 8.48 23.50 6.69
CA SER A 187 7.99 23.34 5.33
C SER A 187 8.34 21.93 4.85
N VAL A 188 7.35 21.22 4.36
CA VAL A 188 7.50 19.86 3.84
C VAL A 188 6.89 19.82 2.45
N ASP A 189 7.73 19.67 1.44
CA ASP A 189 7.34 19.40 0.07
C ASP A 189 7.22 17.88 -0.19
N GLU A 190 6.74 17.51 -1.35
CA GLU A 190 6.56 16.11 -1.75
C GLU A 190 7.90 15.34 -1.77
N ALA A 191 8.98 15.99 -2.19
CA ALA A 191 10.30 15.36 -2.23
C ALA A 191 10.82 15.02 -0.83
N LEU A 192 10.66 15.94 0.12
CA LEU A 192 11.06 15.75 1.51
C LEU A 192 10.19 14.70 2.21
N LEU A 193 8.88 14.72 1.94
CA LEU A 193 7.95 13.68 2.42
C LEU A 193 8.35 12.30 1.91
N GLY A 194 8.60 12.18 0.61
CA GLY A 194 9.05 10.93 -0.01
C GLY A 194 10.39 10.45 0.55
N GLN A 195 11.33 11.34 0.84
CA GLN A 195 12.60 11.00 1.47
C GLN A 195 12.40 10.47 2.89
N SER A 196 11.52 11.09 3.67
CA SER A 196 11.18 10.65 5.03
C SER A 196 10.48 9.28 5.04
N ILE A 197 9.58 9.04 4.09
CA ILE A 197 8.91 7.74 3.92
C ILE A 197 9.94 6.64 3.61
N ARG A 198 10.83 6.85 2.63
CA ARG A 198 11.88 5.87 2.30
C ARG A 198 12.76 5.54 3.50
N LEU A 199 13.11 6.55 4.28
CA LEU A 199 13.92 6.37 5.48
C LEU A 199 13.18 5.56 6.54
N LEU A 200 11.92 5.88 6.83
CA LEU A 200 11.11 5.12 7.79
C LEU A 200 10.95 3.65 7.37
N ARG A 201 10.77 3.40 6.07
CA ARG A 201 10.71 2.03 5.54
C ARG A 201 12.03 1.28 5.79
N ALA A 202 13.17 1.90 5.52
CA ALA A 202 14.49 1.31 5.77
C ALA A 202 14.73 1.03 7.26
N LEU A 203 14.36 1.95 8.15
CA LEU A 203 14.44 1.79 9.60
C LEU A 203 13.56 0.63 10.10
N ILE A 204 12.35 0.50 9.58
CA ILE A 204 11.44 -0.61 9.92
C ILE A 204 12.02 -1.94 9.45
N GLN A 205 12.55 -2.01 8.23
CA GLN A 205 13.19 -3.21 7.69
C GLN A 205 14.43 -3.63 8.51
N GLU A 206 15.24 -2.67 8.99
CA GLU A 206 16.34 -2.93 9.91
C GLU A 206 15.84 -3.59 11.20
N CYS A 207 14.79 -3.01 11.83
CA CYS A 207 14.18 -3.57 13.04
C CYS A 207 13.58 -4.96 12.81
N GLN A 208 12.97 -5.21 11.67
CA GLN A 208 12.37 -6.51 11.34
C GLN A 208 13.45 -7.58 11.14
N LYS A 209 14.55 -7.25 10.47
CA LYS A 209 15.70 -8.16 10.28
C LYS A 209 16.39 -8.53 11.60
N SER A 210 16.55 -7.57 12.51
CA SER A 210 17.17 -7.82 13.81
C SER A 210 16.32 -8.69 14.75
N LYS A 211 15.01 -8.83 14.48
CA LYS A 211 14.07 -9.65 15.27
C LYS A 211 13.86 -11.06 14.72
N ILE A 212 14.35 -11.36 13.50
CA ILE A 212 14.35 -12.72 12.96
C ILE A 212 15.59 -13.41 13.54
N PRO A 213 15.46 -14.41 14.44
CA PRO A 213 16.62 -15.18 14.90
C PRO A 213 17.22 -15.87 13.67
N GLU A 214 18.54 -15.79 13.51
CA GLU A 214 19.27 -16.61 12.56
C GLU A 214 18.86 -18.07 12.81
N GLN A 215 18.08 -18.64 11.91
CA GLN A 215 17.89 -20.08 11.90
C GLN A 215 19.26 -20.67 11.58
N SER A 216 19.93 -21.11 12.63
CA SER A 216 21.15 -21.89 12.56
C SER A 216 20.94 -23.02 11.54
N ASN A 217 21.71 -22.98 10.45
CA ASN A 217 21.93 -24.12 9.60
C ASN A 217 22.59 -25.23 10.47
N GLU A 218 21.80 -26.21 10.84
CA GLU A 218 22.27 -27.56 11.17
C GLU A 218 21.80 -28.53 10.10
#